data_a0a2672c9d97983c6f998ebd05324563
#
_entry.id   a0a2672c9d97983c6f998ebd05324563
#
_cell.length_a   1.000
_cell.length_b   1.000
_cell.length_c   1.000
_cell.angle_alpha   90.00
_cell.angle_beta   90.00
_cell.angle_gamma   90.00
#
_symmetry.space_group_name_H-M   'P 1'
#
loop_
_entity.id
_entity.type
_entity.pdbx_description
1 polymer ?
#
loop_
_entity_poly.entity_id
_entity_poly.type
_entity_poly.pdbx_seq_one_letter_code
_entity_poly.pdbx_strand_id
1 'polypeptide(L)'
;TEMKTVLEKKARATWSNIPNAAMENFSWVINENREEFLKEKQLYIDLMRERSSIFLTEAHEVHLPHYPYREGFFVTLKIYDNDLCKKVHEAFLENHIYTVKVNHGIRVGLCSLPSHKIYGLAKKMKEIEDNILK
;
A
#
# COMPACT_ATOMS: atom_id res chain seq x y z
N THR A 1 4.07 -31.68 -13.87
CA THR A 1 4.24 -30.74 -14.99
C THR A 1 5.56 -30.00 -14.84
N GLU A 2 6.17 -29.61 -15.94
CA GLU A 2 7.49 -28.97 -16.01
C GLU A 2 7.60 -27.72 -15.10
N MET A 3 6.58 -26.86 -15.11
CA MET A 3 6.51 -25.69 -14.24
C MET A 3 6.62 -26.03 -12.75
N LYS A 4 5.92 -27.06 -12.29
CA LYS A 4 6.00 -27.52 -10.90
C LYS A 4 7.42 -27.94 -10.53
N THR A 5 8.08 -28.71 -11.40
CA THR A 5 9.46 -29.17 -11.18
C THR A 5 10.45 -28.01 -11.13
N VAL A 6 10.28 -26.97 -11.99
CA VAL A 6 11.12 -25.78 -11.97
C VAL A 6 10.94 -25.00 -10.67
N LEU A 7 9.70 -24.79 -10.22
CA LEU A 7 9.40 -24.09 -8.97
C LEU A 7 9.94 -24.83 -7.75
N GLU A 8 9.78 -26.16 -7.68
CA GLU A 8 10.31 -26.99 -6.60
C GLU A 8 11.85 -26.93 -6.52
N LYS A 9 12.54 -27.06 -7.67
CA LYS A 9 14.00 -26.97 -7.72
C LYS A 9 14.49 -25.58 -7.32
N LYS A 10 13.83 -24.52 -7.79
CA LYS A 10 14.18 -23.13 -7.47
C LYS A 10 13.95 -22.84 -5.99
N ALA A 11 12.82 -23.23 -5.41
CA ALA A 11 12.53 -23.08 -3.99
C ALA A 11 13.58 -23.82 -3.13
N ARG A 12 13.91 -25.06 -3.50
CA ARG A 12 14.93 -25.86 -2.82
C ARG A 12 16.32 -25.22 -2.85
N ALA A 13 16.70 -24.66 -4.00
CA ALA A 13 18.00 -24.00 -4.17
C ALA A 13 18.10 -22.65 -3.43
N THR A 14 16.98 -21.95 -3.24
CA THR A 14 16.95 -20.61 -2.66
C THR A 14 16.74 -20.65 -1.14
N TRP A 15 15.78 -21.45 -0.67
CA TRP A 15 15.34 -21.45 0.74
C TRP A 15 15.61 -22.77 1.47
N SER A 16 15.97 -23.83 0.73
CA SER A 16 16.13 -25.20 1.23
C SER A 16 14.85 -25.77 1.81
N ASN A 17 14.31 -25.17 2.86
CA ASN A 17 13.03 -25.52 3.47
C ASN A 17 12.38 -24.29 4.14
N ILE A 18 11.07 -24.35 4.34
CA ILE A 18 10.31 -23.34 5.07
C ILE A 18 10.43 -23.62 6.58
N PRO A 19 10.54 -22.59 7.45
CA PRO A 19 10.56 -22.77 8.90
C PRO A 19 9.30 -23.48 9.39
N ASN A 20 9.44 -24.66 9.96
CA ASN A 20 8.31 -25.47 10.44
C ASN A 20 7.48 -24.78 11.51
N ALA A 21 8.13 -24.05 12.43
CA ALA A 21 7.43 -23.35 13.49
C ALA A 21 6.40 -22.32 12.97
N ALA A 22 6.73 -21.60 11.90
CA ALA A 22 5.79 -20.66 11.28
C ALA A 22 4.60 -21.39 10.64
N MET A 23 4.84 -22.52 10.01
CA MET A 23 3.79 -23.34 9.38
C MET A 23 2.88 -23.99 10.41
N GLU A 24 3.44 -24.52 11.50
CA GLU A 24 2.69 -25.11 12.59
C GLU A 24 1.81 -24.07 13.30
N ASN A 25 2.37 -22.89 13.61
CA ASN A 25 1.63 -21.79 14.21
C ASN A 25 0.46 -21.34 13.31
N PHE A 26 0.71 -21.17 12.00
CA PHE A 26 -0.35 -20.79 11.08
C PHE A 26 -1.42 -21.89 10.95
N SER A 27 -1.02 -23.15 10.91
CA SER A 27 -1.95 -24.29 10.89
C SER A 27 -2.81 -24.32 12.15
N TRP A 28 -2.21 -24.07 13.33
CA TRP A 28 -2.95 -23.98 14.58
C TRP A 28 -3.96 -22.83 14.57
N VAL A 29 -3.56 -21.64 14.11
CA VAL A 29 -4.47 -20.49 13.98
C VAL A 29 -5.67 -20.81 13.09
N ILE A 30 -5.42 -21.46 11.93
CA ILE A 30 -6.50 -21.77 10.98
C ILE A 30 -7.42 -22.92 11.45
N ASN A 31 -6.89 -23.90 12.16
CA ASN A 31 -7.65 -25.07 12.59
C ASN A 31 -8.35 -24.86 13.93
N GLU A 32 -7.66 -24.26 14.90
CA GLU A 32 -8.13 -24.17 16.29
C GLU A 32 -8.64 -22.77 16.69
N ASN A 33 -8.22 -21.69 15.97
CA ASN A 33 -8.57 -20.31 16.29
C ASN A 33 -9.12 -19.53 15.10
N ARG A 34 -9.71 -20.22 14.13
CA ARG A 34 -10.17 -19.62 12.88
C ARG A 34 -11.16 -18.47 13.07
N GLU A 35 -12.10 -18.62 14.01
CA GLU A 35 -13.13 -17.60 14.25
C GLU A 35 -12.52 -16.30 14.77
N GLU A 36 -11.61 -16.37 15.73
CA GLU A 36 -10.92 -15.21 16.27
C GLU A 36 -10.04 -14.55 15.20
N PHE A 37 -9.28 -15.34 14.46
CA PHE A 37 -8.50 -14.86 13.32
C PHE A 37 -9.36 -14.11 12.30
N LEU A 38 -10.54 -14.61 11.97
CA LEU A 38 -11.42 -13.96 11.02
C LEU A 38 -12.02 -12.66 11.57
N LYS A 39 -12.32 -12.59 12.86
CA LYS A 39 -12.76 -11.36 13.53
C LYS A 39 -11.67 -10.30 13.52
N GLU A 40 -10.46 -10.64 13.97
CA GLU A 40 -9.33 -9.73 13.94
C GLU A 40 -9.02 -9.24 12.51
N LYS A 41 -8.97 -10.16 11.55
CA LYS A 41 -8.78 -9.84 10.14
C LYS A 41 -9.81 -8.83 9.64
N GLN A 42 -11.10 -9.00 10.03
CA GLN A 42 -12.16 -8.09 9.62
C GLN A 42 -11.97 -6.69 10.17
N LEU A 43 -11.53 -6.55 11.43
CA LEU A 43 -11.21 -5.23 12.02
C LEU A 43 -10.16 -4.47 11.20
N TYR A 44 -9.10 -5.16 10.76
CA TYR A 44 -8.07 -4.55 9.92
C TYR A 44 -8.57 -4.21 8.51
N ILE A 45 -9.44 -5.03 7.93
CA ILE A 45 -10.07 -4.74 6.64
C ILE A 45 -10.92 -3.47 6.74
N ASP A 46 -11.74 -3.36 7.78
CA ASP A 46 -12.63 -2.22 7.99
C ASP A 46 -11.82 -0.93 8.27
N LEU A 47 -10.75 -1.03 9.06
CA LEU A 47 -9.82 0.07 9.27
C LEU A 47 -9.16 0.55 7.95
N MET A 48 -8.76 -0.38 7.09
CA MET A 48 -8.18 -0.02 5.78
C MET A 48 -9.22 0.59 4.84
N ARG A 49 -10.46 0.13 4.88
CA ARG A 49 -11.57 0.71 4.11
C ARG A 49 -11.87 2.14 4.56
N GLU A 50 -11.94 2.37 5.87
CA GLU A 50 -12.10 3.71 6.43
C GLU A 50 -11.01 4.66 5.92
N ARG A 51 -9.74 4.27 6.10
CA ARG A 51 -8.57 5.08 5.70
C ARG A 51 -8.54 5.38 4.21
N SER A 52 -8.78 4.38 3.38
CA SER A 52 -8.81 4.56 1.93
C SER A 52 -10.00 5.42 1.48
N SER A 53 -11.15 5.27 2.10
CA SER A 53 -12.32 6.10 1.82
C SER A 53 -12.06 7.58 2.10
N ILE A 54 -11.47 7.92 3.26
CA ILE A 54 -11.10 9.28 3.61
C ILE A 54 -10.16 9.88 2.54
N PHE A 55 -9.07 9.18 2.25
CA PHE A 55 -8.07 9.66 1.29
C PHE A 55 -8.63 9.83 -0.12
N LEU A 56 -9.40 8.85 -0.62
CA LEU A 56 -9.95 8.88 -1.97
C LEU A 56 -11.04 9.92 -2.14
N THR A 57 -11.87 10.13 -1.12
CA THR A 57 -12.87 11.20 -1.14
C THR A 57 -12.18 12.57 -1.27
N GLU A 58 -11.18 12.84 -0.45
CA GLU A 58 -10.40 14.08 -0.56
C GLU A 58 -9.66 14.21 -1.89
N ALA A 59 -9.03 13.12 -2.35
CA ALA A 59 -8.33 13.11 -3.63
C ALA A 59 -9.25 13.43 -4.81
N HIS A 60 -10.49 12.93 -4.77
CA HIS A 60 -11.51 13.27 -5.74
C HIS A 60 -11.94 14.75 -5.67
N GLU A 61 -12.17 15.27 -4.46
CA GLU A 61 -12.56 16.68 -4.24
C GLU A 61 -11.52 17.66 -4.81
N VAL A 62 -10.22 17.37 -4.62
CA VAL A 62 -9.13 18.24 -5.08
C VAL A 62 -8.55 17.86 -6.43
N HIS A 63 -9.16 16.91 -7.14
CA HIS A 63 -8.69 16.41 -8.43
C HIS A 63 -7.24 15.91 -8.41
N LEU A 64 -6.83 15.21 -7.34
CA LEU A 64 -5.51 14.55 -7.24
C LEU A 64 -5.54 13.24 -8.03
N PRO A 65 -4.82 13.15 -9.18
CA PRO A 65 -4.90 11.97 -10.03
C PRO A 65 -4.31 10.74 -9.36
N HIS A 66 -5.02 9.62 -9.42
CA HIS A 66 -4.52 8.34 -8.94
C HIS A 66 -4.93 7.20 -9.87
N TYR A 67 -4.20 6.08 -9.79
CA TYR A 67 -4.59 4.86 -10.48
C TYR A 67 -5.83 4.24 -9.82
N PRO A 68 -6.61 3.43 -10.56
CA PRO A 68 -7.76 2.74 -10.00
C PRO A 68 -7.39 1.98 -8.74
N TYR A 69 -8.14 2.21 -7.67
CA TYR A 69 -7.97 1.55 -6.38
C TYR A 69 -9.24 0.78 -6.02
N ARG A 70 -9.08 -0.44 -5.58
CA ARG A 70 -10.19 -1.25 -5.03
C ARG A 70 -9.95 -1.58 -3.57
N GLU A 71 -8.79 -2.18 -3.29
CA GLU A 71 -8.40 -2.64 -1.95
C GLU A 71 -6.86 -2.65 -1.85
N GLY A 72 -6.34 -2.72 -0.62
CA GLY A 72 -4.92 -2.85 -0.38
C GLY A 72 -4.34 -1.74 0.51
N PHE A 73 -3.03 -1.81 0.71
CA PHE A 73 -2.31 -0.93 1.64
C PHE A 73 -1.87 0.40 1.03
N PHE A 74 -1.89 0.50 -0.30
CA PHE A 74 -1.29 1.63 -1.02
C PHE A 74 -2.22 2.18 -2.08
N VAL A 75 -2.38 3.50 -2.09
CA VAL A 75 -2.90 4.23 -3.25
C VAL A 75 -1.71 4.73 -4.06
N THR A 76 -1.77 4.68 -5.38
CA THR A 76 -0.71 5.19 -6.25
C THR A 76 -1.20 6.43 -6.99
N LEU A 77 -0.58 7.57 -6.71
CA LEU A 77 -0.79 8.79 -7.47
C LEU A 77 -0.27 8.62 -8.89
N LYS A 78 -0.96 9.20 -9.87
CA LYS A 78 -0.68 9.04 -11.28
C LYS A 78 0.05 10.25 -11.81
N ILE A 79 1.33 10.09 -12.13
CA ILE A 79 2.18 11.12 -12.72
C ILE A 79 2.92 10.49 -13.90
N TYR A 80 2.52 10.81 -15.12
CA TYR A 80 3.06 10.17 -16.34
C TYR A 80 4.51 10.49 -16.62
N ASP A 81 4.92 11.74 -16.37
CA ASP A 81 6.29 12.17 -16.55
C ASP A 81 7.15 11.76 -15.35
N ASN A 82 8.22 11.00 -15.60
CA ASN A 82 9.07 10.47 -14.53
C ASN A 82 9.98 11.55 -13.89
N ASP A 83 10.32 12.61 -14.61
CA ASP A 83 11.12 13.71 -14.04
C ASP A 83 10.26 14.59 -13.16
N LEU A 84 9.02 14.87 -13.59
CA LEU A 84 8.02 15.52 -12.75
C LEU A 84 7.70 14.67 -11.52
N CYS A 85 7.50 13.37 -11.70
CA CYS A 85 7.27 12.43 -10.60
C CYS A 85 8.39 12.46 -9.57
N LYS A 86 9.65 12.58 -9.99
CA LYS A 86 10.80 12.74 -9.11
C LYS A 86 10.73 14.05 -8.32
N LYS A 87 10.48 15.18 -8.98
CA LYS A 87 10.37 16.50 -8.35
C LYS A 87 9.24 16.54 -7.32
N VAL A 88 8.07 16.03 -7.65
CA VAL A 88 6.92 15.97 -6.73
C VAL A 88 7.23 15.06 -5.54
N HIS A 89 7.88 13.93 -5.76
CA HIS A 89 8.28 13.03 -4.67
C HIS A 89 9.30 13.70 -3.73
N GLU A 90 10.30 14.39 -4.25
CA GLU A 90 11.28 15.15 -3.46
C GLU A 90 10.57 16.24 -2.63
N ALA A 91 9.65 16.98 -3.24
CA ALA A 91 8.86 17.98 -2.52
C ALA A 91 7.96 17.38 -1.44
N PHE A 92 7.42 16.18 -1.63
CA PHE A 92 6.71 15.47 -0.57
C PHE A 92 7.63 15.17 0.61
N LEU A 93 8.85 14.67 0.36
CA LEU A 93 9.82 14.38 1.41
C LEU A 93 10.22 15.64 2.20
N GLU A 94 10.45 16.76 1.51
CA GLU A 94 10.75 18.06 2.12
C GLU A 94 9.59 18.56 3.03
N ASN A 95 8.35 18.20 2.69
CA ASN A 95 7.16 18.46 3.48
C ASN A 95 6.81 17.37 4.50
N HIS A 96 7.75 16.45 4.79
CA HIS A 96 7.60 15.34 5.73
C HIS A 96 6.49 14.35 5.35
N ILE A 97 6.19 14.22 4.06
CA ILE A 97 5.27 13.22 3.52
C ILE A 97 6.12 12.11 2.89
N TYR A 98 6.31 11.03 3.64
CA TYR A 98 7.15 9.91 3.22
C TYR A 98 6.37 8.93 2.35
N THR A 99 6.78 8.85 1.08
CA THR A 99 6.15 8.05 0.04
C THR A 99 7.18 7.22 -0.71
N VAL A 100 6.75 6.39 -1.64
CA VAL A 100 7.65 5.60 -2.48
C VAL A 100 7.42 5.94 -3.95
N LYS A 101 8.45 6.50 -4.60
CA LYS A 101 8.43 6.73 -6.04
C LYS A 101 8.45 5.39 -6.78
N VAL A 102 7.56 5.24 -7.74
CA VAL A 102 7.52 4.13 -8.69
C VAL A 102 7.52 4.66 -10.12
N ASN A 103 7.55 3.77 -11.10
CA ASN A 103 7.45 4.18 -12.49
C ASN A 103 6.07 4.81 -12.77
N HIS A 104 6.06 6.02 -13.30
CA HIS A 104 4.85 6.81 -13.58
C HIS A 104 3.92 7.06 -12.39
N GLY A 105 4.46 7.11 -11.15
CA GLY A 105 3.63 7.39 -10.00
C GLY A 105 4.33 7.43 -8.64
N ILE A 106 3.55 7.75 -7.62
CA ILE A 106 4.01 7.81 -6.24
C ILE A 106 3.05 7.00 -5.37
N ARG A 107 3.57 5.99 -4.66
CA ARG A 107 2.79 5.15 -3.75
C ARG A 107 2.66 5.78 -2.38
N VAL A 108 1.42 5.90 -1.92
CA VAL A 108 1.04 6.42 -0.61
C VAL A 108 0.60 5.26 0.26
N GLY A 109 1.29 5.05 1.38
CA GLY A 109 1.01 3.96 2.32
C GLY A 109 -0.07 4.33 3.32
N LEU A 110 -1.32 3.97 3.08
CA LEU A 110 -2.43 4.24 3.99
C LEU A 110 -2.40 3.36 5.25
N CYS A 111 -1.74 2.20 5.17
CA CYS A 111 -1.63 1.26 6.29
C CYS A 111 -0.77 1.78 7.44
N SER A 112 0.20 2.66 7.16
CA SER A 112 1.17 3.16 8.15
C SER A 112 0.71 4.40 8.90
N LEU A 113 -0.42 5.01 8.52
CA LEU A 113 -0.92 6.25 9.13
C LEU A 113 -2.18 5.98 9.97
N PRO A 114 -2.29 6.56 11.15
CA PRO A 114 -3.56 6.56 11.88
C PRO A 114 -4.60 7.40 11.14
N SER A 115 -5.89 7.04 11.25
CA SER A 115 -6.98 7.65 10.48
C SER A 115 -7.00 9.20 10.59
N HIS A 116 -6.73 9.75 11.79
CA HIS A 116 -6.70 11.21 12.01
C HIS A 116 -5.61 11.96 11.22
N LYS A 117 -4.55 11.27 10.77
CA LYS A 117 -3.48 11.86 9.93
C LYS A 117 -3.75 11.72 8.43
N ILE A 118 -4.77 11.00 8.06
CA ILE A 118 -5.17 10.85 6.65
C ILE A 118 -6.03 12.03 6.22
N TYR A 119 -6.82 12.59 7.14
CA TYR A 119 -7.58 13.81 6.88
C TYR A 119 -6.66 14.96 6.46
N GLY A 120 -6.97 15.58 5.34
CA GLY A 120 -6.21 16.67 4.75
C GLY A 120 -4.96 16.24 4.00
N LEU A 121 -4.60 14.95 4.01
CA LEU A 121 -3.38 14.48 3.36
C LEU A 121 -3.43 14.64 1.84
N ALA A 122 -4.53 14.23 1.20
CA ALA A 122 -4.68 14.38 -0.24
C ALA A 122 -4.71 15.85 -0.68
N LYS A 123 -5.35 16.72 0.11
CA LYS A 123 -5.36 18.18 -0.11
C LYS A 123 -3.96 18.77 -0.06
N LYS A 124 -3.20 18.43 0.99
CA LYS A 124 -1.80 18.87 1.12
C LYS A 124 -0.91 18.37 -0.01
N MET A 125 -1.09 17.10 -0.42
CA MET A 125 -0.35 16.53 -1.55
C MET A 125 -0.66 17.27 -2.86
N LYS A 126 -1.93 17.62 -3.09
CA LYS A 126 -2.34 18.38 -4.26
C LYS A 126 -1.75 19.80 -4.27
N GLU A 127 -1.76 20.50 -3.14
CA GLU A 127 -1.14 21.81 -3.02
C GLU A 127 0.35 21.79 -3.36
N ILE A 128 1.08 20.77 -2.89
CA ILE A 128 2.51 20.60 -3.21
C ILE A 128 2.71 20.31 -4.71
N GLU A 129 1.91 19.41 -5.30
CA GLU A 129 1.95 19.11 -6.73
C GLU A 129 1.71 20.38 -7.56
N ASP A 130 0.67 21.17 -7.25
CA ASP A 130 0.33 22.38 -7.96
C ASP A 130 1.42 23.46 -7.88
N ASN A 131 2.17 23.50 -6.79
CA ASN A 131 3.29 24.44 -6.64
C ASN A 131 4.51 24.04 -7.50
N ILE A 132 4.68 22.77 -7.81
CA ILE A 132 5.72 22.28 -8.72
C ILE A 132 5.34 22.49 -10.19
N LEU A 133 4.04 22.52 -10.50
CA LEU A 133 3.52 22.68 -11.86
C LEU A 133 3.45 24.14 -12.33
N LYS A 134 3.62 25.12 -11.43
CA LYS A 134 3.70 26.55 -11.74
C LYS A 134 5.08 26.96 -12.19
#